data_a2eb7bb9b9b77e85cc367d030b05c418
#
_entry.id   a2eb7bb9b9b77e85cc367d030b05c418
#
_cell.length_a   1.000
_cell.length_b   1.000
_cell.length_c   1.000
_cell.angle_alpha   90.00
_cell.angle_beta   90.00
_cell.angle_gamma   90.00
#
_symmetry.space_group_name_H-M   'P 1'
#
loop_
_entity.id
_entity.type
_entity.pdbx_description
1 polymer ?
#
loop_
_entity_poly.entity_id
_entity_poly.type
_entity_poly.pdbx_seq_one_letter_code
_entity_poly.pdbx_strand_id
1 'polypeptide(L)'
;VTAELKKVFAEVPFIVDIDDSIGEKRPRLRLSIDQDRLEFFGVEQRDVYDTIQALFGGVSIGYSHRGEDRNPIEIAVRLPKRGLTWDEALASTPVPANTLPGSKTVVELGQVVKATVEEGSPTIFRRDGRFADMVMAELAGRFEAPLYGMMEVGGRIEAHDWGKLPKPAISLHGQPADESQPTLLWDGEWEITYVTFRDMGAAFGAAILGIYVLVVAQFGSF
;
A
#
# COMPACT_ATOMS: atom_id res chain seq x y z
N VAL A 1 14.68 11.27 -0.38
CA VAL A 1 13.98 12.32 0.39
C VAL A 1 13.33 11.68 1.62
N THR A 2 12.43 10.69 1.46
CA THR A 2 11.68 10.05 2.56
C THR A 2 12.58 9.51 3.66
N ALA A 3 13.66 8.79 3.32
CA ALA A 3 14.62 8.29 4.32
C ALA A 3 15.32 9.43 5.09
N GLU A 4 15.56 10.57 4.45
CA GLU A 4 16.15 11.74 5.11
C GLU A 4 15.13 12.47 5.97
N LEU A 5 13.88 12.57 5.54
CA LEU A 5 12.78 13.07 6.35
C LEU A 5 12.62 12.28 7.65
N LYS A 6 12.69 10.95 7.62
CA LYS A 6 12.63 10.13 8.85
C LYS A 6 13.72 10.49 9.84
N LYS A 7 14.94 10.85 9.39
CA LYS A 7 16.00 11.30 10.28
C LYS A 7 15.64 12.65 10.92
N VAL A 8 15.11 13.58 10.13
CA VAL A 8 14.66 14.88 10.63
C VAL A 8 13.55 14.72 11.68
N PHE A 9 12.60 13.82 11.47
CA PHE A 9 11.57 13.49 12.45
C PHE A 9 12.18 12.91 13.72
N ALA A 10 13.16 12.02 13.60
CA ALA A 10 13.84 11.38 14.74
C ALA A 10 14.68 12.36 15.61
N GLU A 11 15.02 13.52 15.08
CA GLU A 11 15.69 14.57 15.85
C GLU A 11 14.77 15.29 16.85
N VAL A 12 13.44 15.14 16.70
CA VAL A 12 12.46 15.77 17.59
C VAL A 12 12.19 14.88 18.79
N PRO A 13 12.52 15.29 20.03
CA PRO A 13 12.53 14.39 21.19
C PRO A 13 11.18 13.79 21.59
N PHE A 14 10.09 14.38 21.17
CA PHE A 14 8.73 13.94 21.50
C PHE A 14 8.02 13.27 20.32
N ILE A 15 8.73 13.02 19.21
CA ILE A 15 8.25 12.21 18.09
C ILE A 15 8.80 10.79 18.27
N VAL A 16 7.90 9.82 18.21
CA VAL A 16 8.18 8.39 18.40
C VAL A 16 7.54 7.57 17.29
N ASP A 17 7.88 6.28 17.21
CA ASP A 17 7.29 5.31 16.30
C ASP A 17 7.25 5.77 14.84
N ILE A 18 8.40 6.28 14.37
CA ILE A 18 8.52 6.80 13.01
C ILE A 18 8.58 5.64 12.01
N ASP A 19 7.58 5.57 11.14
CA ASP A 19 7.49 4.57 10.08
C ASP A 19 7.19 5.23 8.73
N ASP A 20 7.23 4.44 7.66
CA ASP A 20 6.92 4.91 6.31
C ASP A 20 6.13 3.88 5.50
N SER A 21 5.51 4.32 4.41
CA SER A 21 4.77 3.45 3.50
C SER A 21 5.65 2.71 2.49
N ILE A 22 6.97 2.92 2.52
CA ILE A 22 7.91 2.26 1.64
C ILE A 22 8.11 0.83 2.15
N GLY A 23 7.40 -0.11 1.54
CA GLY A 23 7.54 -1.51 1.90
C GLY A 23 8.94 -2.05 1.58
N GLU A 24 9.40 -3.00 2.40
CA GLU A 24 10.60 -3.76 2.09
C GLU A 24 10.42 -4.54 0.79
N LYS A 25 11.42 -4.48 -0.06
CA LYS A 25 11.48 -5.32 -1.25
C LYS A 25 11.72 -6.76 -0.83
N ARG A 26 10.72 -7.59 -1.05
CA ARG A 26 10.82 -9.01 -0.71
C ARG A 26 11.14 -9.82 -1.96
N PRO A 27 11.97 -10.87 -1.85
CA PRO A 27 12.19 -11.78 -2.97
C PRO A 27 10.86 -12.43 -3.36
N ARG A 28 10.57 -12.45 -4.66
CA ARG A 28 9.44 -13.16 -5.22
C ARG A 28 9.89 -14.20 -6.23
N LEU A 29 9.18 -15.30 -6.28
CA LEU A 29 9.35 -16.31 -7.30
C LEU A 29 8.53 -15.88 -8.54
N ARG A 30 9.22 -15.69 -9.66
CA ARG A 30 8.60 -15.44 -10.96
C ARG A 30 8.63 -16.74 -11.77
N LEU A 31 7.44 -17.18 -12.15
CA LEU A 31 7.24 -18.34 -13.01
C LEU A 31 6.92 -17.82 -14.42
N SER A 32 7.78 -18.13 -15.38
CA SER A 32 7.59 -17.77 -16.79
C SER A 32 7.30 -19.01 -17.59
N ILE A 33 6.19 -19.05 -18.29
CA ILE A 33 5.78 -20.15 -19.15
C ILE A 33 6.50 -20.00 -20.50
N ASP A 34 7.09 -21.09 -20.99
CA ASP A 34 7.77 -21.17 -22.26
C ASP A 34 6.80 -21.70 -23.32
N GLN A 35 6.33 -20.81 -24.20
CA GLN A 35 5.30 -21.11 -25.21
C GLN A 35 5.80 -22.15 -26.23
N ASP A 36 7.06 -22.07 -26.66
CA ASP A 36 7.62 -23.01 -27.63
C ASP A 36 7.64 -24.44 -27.05
N ARG A 37 7.92 -24.56 -25.75
CA ARG A 37 7.87 -25.84 -25.05
C ARG A 37 6.46 -26.36 -24.82
N LEU A 38 5.49 -25.48 -24.58
CA LEU A 38 4.08 -25.90 -24.52
C LEU A 38 3.64 -26.55 -25.82
N GLU A 39 3.96 -25.89 -26.94
CA GLU A 39 3.62 -26.42 -28.27
C GLU A 39 4.36 -27.74 -28.57
N PHE A 40 5.65 -27.79 -28.24
CA PHE A 40 6.46 -29.00 -28.45
C PHE A 40 5.92 -30.22 -27.68
N PHE A 41 5.52 -30.03 -26.44
CA PHE A 41 5.01 -31.11 -25.57
C PHE A 41 3.49 -31.30 -25.67
N GLY A 42 2.77 -30.47 -26.42
CA GLY A 42 1.30 -30.51 -26.52
C GLY A 42 0.59 -30.24 -25.20
N VAL A 43 1.12 -29.33 -24.39
CA VAL A 43 0.56 -28.91 -23.08
C VAL A 43 -0.28 -27.67 -23.26
N GLU A 44 -1.50 -27.66 -22.73
CA GLU A 44 -2.33 -26.47 -22.72
C GLU A 44 -1.87 -25.50 -21.63
N GLN A 45 -1.76 -24.23 -21.97
CA GLN A 45 -1.35 -23.20 -21.03
C GLN A 45 -2.24 -23.14 -19.78
N ARG A 46 -3.52 -23.44 -19.95
CA ARG A 46 -4.49 -23.50 -18.86
C ARG A 46 -4.12 -24.56 -17.84
N ASP A 47 -3.71 -25.75 -18.27
CA ASP A 47 -3.33 -26.85 -17.38
C ASP A 47 -2.11 -26.47 -16.53
N VAL A 48 -1.18 -25.70 -17.12
CA VAL A 48 -0.02 -25.15 -16.38
C VAL A 48 -0.47 -24.17 -15.31
N TYR A 49 -1.38 -23.22 -15.65
CA TYR A 49 -1.92 -22.28 -14.67
C TYR A 49 -2.68 -22.97 -13.54
N ASP A 50 -3.54 -23.92 -13.87
CA ASP A 50 -4.33 -24.65 -12.89
C ASP A 50 -3.40 -25.47 -11.94
N THR A 51 -2.33 -26.06 -12.49
CA THR A 51 -1.31 -26.75 -11.69
C THR A 51 -0.57 -25.78 -10.76
N ILE A 52 -0.09 -24.66 -11.27
CA ILE A 52 0.59 -23.63 -10.46
C ILE A 52 -0.35 -23.09 -9.38
N GLN A 53 -1.60 -22.82 -9.72
CA GLN A 53 -2.60 -22.35 -8.76
C GLN A 53 -2.84 -23.39 -7.66
N ALA A 54 -2.96 -24.66 -8.01
CA ALA A 54 -3.13 -25.73 -7.04
C ALA A 54 -1.94 -25.84 -6.08
N LEU A 55 -0.71 -25.73 -6.59
CA LEU A 55 0.51 -25.83 -5.80
C LEU A 55 0.69 -24.64 -4.84
N PHE A 56 0.55 -23.41 -5.34
CA PHE A 56 0.88 -22.22 -4.58
C PHE A 56 -0.34 -21.53 -3.92
N GLY A 57 -1.48 -21.53 -4.58
CA GLY A 57 -2.72 -20.91 -4.11
C GLY A 57 -3.61 -21.86 -3.28
N GLY A 58 -3.55 -23.14 -3.62
CA GLY A 58 -4.47 -24.15 -3.13
C GLY A 58 -5.75 -24.24 -3.96
N VAL A 59 -6.48 -25.32 -3.75
CA VAL A 59 -7.76 -25.60 -4.41
C VAL A 59 -8.84 -25.77 -3.35
N SER A 60 -9.93 -25.03 -3.49
CA SER A 60 -11.14 -25.24 -2.72
C SER A 60 -11.86 -26.47 -3.24
N ILE A 61 -12.05 -27.48 -2.38
CA ILE A 61 -12.69 -28.76 -2.73
C ILE A 61 -14.13 -28.86 -2.24
N GLY A 62 -14.59 -27.91 -1.42
CA GLY A 62 -15.93 -27.86 -0.91
C GLY A 62 -16.07 -27.07 0.37
N TYR A 63 -17.25 -27.19 0.99
CA TYR A 63 -17.60 -26.51 2.22
C TYR A 63 -18.13 -27.50 3.25
N SER A 64 -17.79 -27.29 4.50
CA SER A 64 -18.38 -28.02 5.64
C SER A 64 -19.49 -27.17 6.24
N HIS A 65 -20.66 -27.76 6.41
CA HIS A 65 -21.82 -27.17 7.07
C HIS A 65 -21.95 -27.68 8.53
N ARG A 66 -20.86 -28.16 9.12
CA ARG A 66 -20.85 -28.64 10.52
C ARG A 66 -20.61 -27.46 11.45
N GLY A 67 -21.46 -27.35 12.48
CA GLY A 67 -21.39 -26.31 13.50
C GLY A 67 -22.61 -25.40 13.51
N GLU A 68 -22.66 -24.48 14.45
CA GLU A 68 -23.72 -23.47 14.60
C GLU A 68 -23.41 -22.17 13.83
N ASP A 69 -22.30 -22.12 13.11
CA ASP A 69 -21.86 -20.94 12.39
C ASP A 69 -22.77 -20.65 11.19
N ARG A 70 -23.10 -19.38 11.02
CA ARG A 70 -23.95 -18.89 9.94
C ARG A 70 -23.33 -19.09 8.55
N ASN A 71 -22.00 -19.13 8.47
CA ASN A 71 -21.27 -19.29 7.22
C ASN A 71 -20.62 -20.67 7.14
N PRO A 72 -20.68 -21.36 5.99
CA PRO A 72 -20.00 -22.62 5.80
C PRO A 72 -18.48 -22.46 5.86
N ILE A 73 -17.79 -23.47 6.42
CA ILE A 73 -16.33 -23.49 6.52
C ILE A 73 -15.76 -24.04 5.20
N GLU A 74 -14.91 -23.27 4.52
CA GLU A 74 -14.25 -23.71 3.32
C GLU A 74 -13.23 -24.82 3.61
N ILE A 75 -13.25 -25.89 2.80
CA ILE A 75 -12.27 -26.97 2.82
C ILE A 75 -11.33 -26.75 1.64
N ALA A 76 -10.09 -26.31 1.91
CA ALA A 76 -9.07 -26.06 0.91
C ALA A 76 -7.89 -27.04 1.08
N VAL A 77 -7.39 -27.57 -0.04
CA VAL A 77 -6.15 -28.34 -0.11
C VAL A 77 -5.05 -27.46 -0.68
N ARG A 78 -3.95 -27.34 0.04
CA ARG A 78 -2.80 -26.54 -0.38
C ARG A 78 -1.50 -27.11 0.19
N LEU A 79 -0.38 -26.78 -0.44
CA LEU A 79 0.93 -27.06 0.13
C LEU A 79 1.19 -26.19 1.36
N PRO A 80 1.97 -26.68 2.33
CA PRO A 80 2.37 -25.88 3.50
C PRO A 80 3.09 -24.59 3.04
N LYS A 81 2.71 -23.43 3.59
CA LYS A 81 3.35 -22.15 3.25
C LYS A 81 4.83 -22.08 3.64
N ARG A 82 5.25 -22.88 4.64
CA ARG A 82 6.65 -22.96 5.06
C ARG A 82 7.40 -23.83 4.07
N GLY A 83 8.38 -23.25 3.38
CA GLY A 83 9.23 -23.97 2.43
C GLY A 83 8.69 -24.03 0.99
N LEU A 84 7.74 -23.17 0.60
CA LEU A 84 7.38 -22.99 -0.82
C LEU A 84 8.54 -22.34 -1.57
N THR A 85 9.57 -23.15 -1.85
CA THR A 85 10.69 -22.81 -2.71
C THR A 85 10.58 -23.65 -3.98
N TRP A 86 11.00 -23.06 -5.10
CA TRP A 86 11.10 -23.84 -6.33
C TRP A 86 12.22 -24.84 -6.21
N ASP A 87 11.89 -26.08 -6.02
CA ASP A 87 12.80 -27.21 -5.90
C ASP A 87 12.47 -28.28 -6.95
N GLU A 88 13.24 -29.38 -6.92
CA GLU A 88 13.07 -30.52 -7.84
C GLU A 88 11.69 -31.17 -7.67
N ALA A 89 11.14 -31.20 -6.45
CA ALA A 89 9.84 -31.80 -6.19
C ALA A 89 8.70 -30.96 -6.84
N LEU A 90 8.78 -29.64 -6.80
CA LEU A 90 7.83 -28.78 -7.49
C LEU A 90 8.04 -28.79 -9.01
N ALA A 91 9.29 -28.83 -9.47
CA ALA A 91 9.60 -28.90 -10.90
C ALA A 91 9.15 -30.22 -11.55
N SER A 92 9.19 -31.34 -10.82
CA SER A 92 8.72 -32.63 -11.29
C SER A 92 7.21 -32.85 -11.18
N THR A 93 6.42 -31.84 -10.76
CA THR A 93 4.98 -31.98 -10.72
C THR A 93 4.41 -32.25 -12.11
N PRO A 94 3.56 -33.29 -12.27
CA PRO A 94 3.03 -33.65 -13.57
C PRO A 94 1.95 -32.64 -14.04
N VAL A 95 2.08 -32.24 -15.30
CA VAL A 95 1.08 -31.43 -16.02
C VAL A 95 0.53 -32.26 -17.17
N PRO A 96 -0.80 -32.27 -17.40
CA PRO A 96 -1.39 -33.02 -18.53
C PRO A 96 -0.84 -32.55 -19.88
N ALA A 97 -0.53 -33.50 -20.76
CA ALA A 97 -0.15 -33.22 -22.13
C ALA A 97 -1.12 -33.93 -23.07
N ASN A 98 -1.80 -33.18 -23.92
CA ASN A 98 -2.86 -33.68 -24.79
C ASN A 98 -2.36 -33.89 -26.23
N THR A 99 -1.21 -34.55 -26.36
CA THR A 99 -0.55 -34.78 -27.67
C THR A 99 -1.34 -35.65 -28.64
N LEU A 100 -2.18 -36.56 -28.12
CA LEU A 100 -3.01 -37.45 -28.92
C LEU A 100 -4.35 -37.68 -28.24
N PRO A 101 -5.46 -37.76 -29.00
CA PRO A 101 -6.78 -38.10 -28.45
C PRO A 101 -6.74 -39.45 -27.72
N GLY A 102 -7.05 -39.43 -26.42
CA GLY A 102 -7.05 -40.61 -25.56
C GLY A 102 -5.71 -41.00 -24.90
N SER A 103 -4.64 -40.30 -25.18
CA SER A 103 -3.37 -40.48 -24.47
C SER A 103 -3.34 -39.67 -23.16
N LYS A 104 -3.02 -40.32 -22.06
CA LYS A 104 -2.79 -39.65 -20.76
C LYS A 104 -1.28 -39.45 -20.56
N THR A 105 -0.70 -38.62 -21.39
CA THR A 105 0.71 -38.25 -21.23
C THR A 105 0.80 -37.09 -20.24
N VAL A 106 1.88 -37.07 -19.48
CA VAL A 106 2.20 -36.00 -18.55
C VAL A 106 3.61 -35.48 -18.84
N VAL A 107 3.81 -34.21 -18.59
CA VAL A 107 5.10 -33.53 -18.72
C VAL A 107 5.40 -32.90 -17.38
N GLU A 108 6.65 -32.83 -16.98
CA GLU A 108 7.04 -32.16 -15.75
C GLU A 108 6.90 -30.65 -15.89
N LEU A 109 6.36 -30.00 -14.85
CA LEU A 109 6.15 -28.55 -14.82
C LEU A 109 7.44 -27.78 -15.14
N GLY A 110 8.58 -28.21 -14.63
CA GLY A 110 9.89 -27.61 -14.88
C GLY A 110 10.36 -27.68 -16.33
N GLN A 111 9.75 -28.52 -17.16
CA GLN A 111 10.06 -28.59 -18.59
C GLN A 111 9.37 -27.48 -19.39
N VAL A 112 8.26 -26.93 -18.90
CA VAL A 112 7.46 -25.90 -19.56
C VAL A 112 7.44 -24.56 -18.82
N VAL A 113 7.98 -24.53 -17.59
CA VAL A 113 8.04 -23.32 -16.75
C VAL A 113 9.46 -23.05 -16.30
N LYS A 114 9.91 -21.81 -16.47
CA LYS A 114 11.17 -21.32 -15.93
C LYS A 114 10.90 -20.51 -14.67
N ALA A 115 11.50 -20.90 -13.56
CA ALA A 115 11.41 -20.19 -12.29
C ALA A 115 12.65 -19.31 -12.07
N THR A 116 12.43 -18.07 -11.70
CA THR A 116 13.49 -17.12 -11.35
C THR A 116 13.13 -16.40 -10.08
N VAL A 117 14.10 -16.20 -9.19
CA VAL A 117 13.93 -15.35 -8.02
C VAL A 117 14.32 -13.94 -8.40
N GLU A 118 13.41 -13.01 -8.23
CA GLU A 118 13.65 -11.58 -8.48
C GLU A 118 13.25 -10.75 -7.27
N GLU A 119 13.75 -9.53 -7.22
CA GLU A 119 13.34 -8.58 -6.22
C GLU A 119 11.92 -8.09 -6.52
N GLY A 120 11.00 -8.32 -5.60
CA GLY A 120 9.60 -7.89 -5.74
C GLY A 120 9.48 -6.37 -5.68
N SER A 121 8.52 -5.82 -6.40
CA SER A 121 8.16 -4.41 -6.26
C SER A 121 7.55 -4.17 -4.88
N PRO A 122 7.95 -3.11 -4.16
CA PRO A 122 7.25 -2.70 -2.94
C PRO A 122 5.84 -2.23 -3.29
N THR A 123 5.01 -2.09 -2.26
CA THR A 123 3.69 -1.48 -2.41
C THR A 123 3.84 -0.05 -2.90
N ILE A 124 3.10 0.31 -3.94
CA ILE A 124 3.09 1.67 -4.49
C ILE A 124 1.95 2.43 -3.82
N PHE A 125 2.31 3.40 -2.98
CA PHE A 125 1.35 4.26 -2.34
C PHE A 125 0.99 5.45 -3.24
N ARG A 126 -0.29 5.84 -3.23
CA ARG A 126 -0.80 7.00 -3.97
C ARG A 126 -1.75 7.79 -3.09
N ARG A 127 -1.61 9.11 -3.13
CA ARG A 127 -2.53 10.07 -2.53
C ARG A 127 -3.22 10.85 -3.64
N ASP A 128 -4.54 10.77 -3.71
CA ASP A 128 -5.37 11.39 -4.77
C ASP A 128 -4.88 11.08 -6.20
N GLY A 129 -4.49 9.81 -6.44
CA GLY A 129 -4.00 9.33 -7.73
C GLY A 129 -2.53 9.64 -8.04
N ARG A 130 -1.87 10.48 -7.25
CA ARG A 130 -0.46 10.88 -7.41
C ARG A 130 0.45 9.95 -6.60
N PHE A 131 1.66 9.73 -7.09
CA PHE A 131 2.66 8.98 -6.34
C PHE A 131 3.03 9.73 -5.06
N ALA A 132 2.97 9.04 -3.95
CA ALA A 132 3.33 9.57 -2.65
C ALA A 132 3.99 8.51 -1.79
N ASP A 133 4.87 8.93 -0.91
CA ASP A 133 5.36 8.15 0.22
C ASP A 133 4.80 8.77 1.48
N MET A 134 4.27 7.96 2.37
CA MET A 134 3.74 8.44 3.64
C MET A 134 4.78 8.21 4.72
N VAL A 135 5.10 9.24 5.49
CA VAL A 135 5.86 9.14 6.74
C VAL A 135 4.88 9.31 7.88
N MET A 136 4.85 8.35 8.76
CA MET A 136 3.96 8.31 9.93
C MET A 136 4.79 8.44 11.19
N ALA A 137 4.28 9.13 12.17
CA ALA A 137 4.92 9.23 13.47
C ALA A 137 3.89 9.52 14.55
N GLU A 138 4.17 9.08 15.77
CA GLU A 138 3.35 9.35 16.94
C GLU A 138 3.99 10.45 17.78
N LEU A 139 3.18 11.19 18.50
CA LEU A 139 3.63 12.19 19.47
C LEU A 139 3.48 11.62 20.89
N ALA A 140 4.49 11.82 21.71
CA ALA A 140 4.50 11.33 23.09
C ALA A 140 4.81 12.42 24.10
N GLY A 141 4.21 12.33 25.28
CA GLY A 141 4.50 13.20 26.40
C GLY A 141 3.70 14.50 26.40
N ARG A 142 4.37 15.63 26.69
CA ARG A 142 3.70 16.92 26.93
C ARG A 142 3.06 17.56 25.69
N PHE A 143 3.59 17.27 24.51
CA PHE A 143 3.19 17.88 23.24
C PHE A 143 2.44 16.89 22.35
N GLU A 144 1.26 16.48 22.79
CA GLU A 144 0.47 15.45 22.08
C GLU A 144 -0.29 15.96 20.86
N ALA A 145 -0.48 17.29 20.74
CA ALA A 145 -1.20 17.85 19.59
C ALA A 145 -0.33 17.85 18.32
N PRO A 146 -0.82 17.37 17.18
CA PRO A 146 -0.05 17.26 15.92
C PRO A 146 0.62 18.56 15.49
N LEU A 147 -0.01 19.70 15.77
CA LEU A 147 0.51 21.03 15.45
C LEU A 147 1.94 21.28 16.00
N TYR A 148 2.22 20.81 17.22
CA TYR A 148 3.57 21.00 17.80
C TYR A 148 4.62 20.21 17.04
N GLY A 149 4.31 18.97 16.68
CA GLY A 149 5.19 18.14 15.84
C GLY A 149 5.42 18.77 14.47
N MET A 150 4.36 19.24 13.82
CA MET A 150 4.45 19.90 12.52
C MET A 150 5.34 21.14 12.55
N MET A 151 5.19 22.01 13.55
CA MET A 151 5.99 23.23 13.68
C MET A 151 7.46 22.91 13.91
N GLU A 152 7.76 21.97 14.81
CA GLU A 152 9.14 21.59 15.13
C GLU A 152 9.82 20.91 13.94
N VAL A 153 9.14 19.93 13.32
CA VAL A 153 9.65 19.25 12.12
C VAL A 153 9.80 20.24 10.96
N GLY A 154 8.84 21.13 10.76
CA GLY A 154 8.92 22.15 9.72
C GLY A 154 10.15 23.04 9.87
N GLY A 155 10.43 23.51 11.09
CA GLY A 155 11.63 24.29 11.40
C GLY A 155 12.93 23.52 11.15
N ARG A 156 12.94 22.22 11.46
CA ARG A 156 14.10 21.36 11.20
C ARG A 156 14.31 21.07 9.72
N ILE A 157 13.23 20.84 8.95
CA ILE A 157 13.31 20.69 7.50
C ILE A 157 13.93 21.92 6.85
N GLU A 158 13.55 23.12 7.32
CA GLU A 158 14.10 24.37 6.82
C GLU A 158 15.61 24.52 7.12
N ALA A 159 16.06 24.09 8.29
CA ALA A 159 17.45 24.18 8.76
C ALA A 159 18.33 23.02 8.29
N HIS A 160 17.75 21.90 7.83
CA HIS A 160 18.46 20.68 7.48
C HIS A 160 19.29 20.85 6.20
N ASP A 161 20.51 20.30 6.20
CA ASP A 161 21.35 20.22 5.01
C ASP A 161 20.94 19.03 4.12
N TRP A 162 20.22 19.29 3.04
CA TRP A 162 19.76 18.28 2.10
C TRP A 162 20.85 17.79 1.13
N GLY A 163 22.05 18.38 1.15
CA GLY A 163 23.15 17.99 0.30
C GLY A 163 22.78 17.98 -1.19
N LYS A 164 22.77 16.80 -1.81
CA LYS A 164 22.38 16.62 -3.23
C LYS A 164 20.88 16.33 -3.43
N LEU A 165 20.13 16.12 -2.36
CA LEU A 165 18.70 15.85 -2.43
C LEU A 165 17.94 17.15 -2.59
N PRO A 166 16.84 17.15 -3.34
CA PRO A 166 15.98 18.33 -3.41
C PRO A 166 15.29 18.52 -2.05
N LYS A 167 15.38 19.74 -1.52
CA LYS A 167 14.66 20.13 -0.30
C LYS A 167 13.15 20.11 -0.58
N PRO A 168 12.34 19.40 0.22
CA PRO A 168 10.91 19.37 0.02
C PRO A 168 10.28 20.73 0.37
N ALA A 169 9.36 21.19 -0.46
CA ALA A 169 8.46 22.27 -0.11
C ALA A 169 7.44 21.78 0.92
N ILE A 170 7.02 22.65 1.85
CA ILE A 170 6.02 22.29 2.87
C ILE A 170 4.66 22.85 2.46
N SER A 171 3.66 21.99 2.37
CA SER A 171 2.26 22.35 2.17
C SER A 171 1.43 21.99 3.39
N LEU A 172 0.65 22.95 3.88
CA LEU A 172 -0.22 22.75 5.04
C LEU A 172 -1.54 22.07 4.69
N HIS A 173 -1.97 22.18 3.45
CA HIS A 173 -3.22 21.58 2.96
C HIS A 173 -3.26 21.57 1.43
N GLY A 174 -4.05 20.65 0.89
CA GLY A 174 -4.28 20.53 -0.55
C GLY A 174 -3.10 19.93 -1.31
N GLN A 175 -3.34 19.57 -2.54
CA GLN A 175 -2.33 18.98 -3.42
C GLN A 175 -1.36 20.04 -3.94
N PRO A 176 -0.06 19.72 -4.10
CA PRO A 176 0.88 20.65 -4.70
C PRO A 176 0.51 20.95 -6.16
N ALA A 177 0.66 22.19 -6.57
CA ALA A 177 0.43 22.61 -7.96
C ALA A 177 1.54 22.15 -8.89
N ASP A 178 2.78 22.02 -8.39
CA ASP A 178 3.96 21.58 -9.10
C ASP A 178 4.47 20.25 -8.52
N GLU A 179 4.52 19.23 -9.35
CA GLU A 179 5.01 17.89 -8.99
C GLU A 179 6.47 17.65 -9.40
N SER A 180 7.11 18.63 -10.02
CA SER A 180 8.53 18.54 -10.41
C SER A 180 9.48 18.56 -9.21
N GLN A 181 8.99 19.05 -8.06
CA GLN A 181 9.71 19.11 -6.80
C GLN A 181 9.00 18.28 -5.72
N PRO A 182 9.75 17.61 -4.83
CA PRO A 182 9.15 16.92 -3.71
C PRO A 182 8.45 17.93 -2.79
N THR A 183 7.24 17.59 -2.39
CA THR A 183 6.45 18.39 -1.46
C THR A 183 6.04 17.53 -0.28
N LEU A 184 6.30 18.00 0.94
CA LEU A 184 5.75 17.45 2.16
C LEU A 184 4.35 18.04 2.36
N LEU A 185 3.34 17.20 2.28
CA LEU A 185 1.96 17.53 2.59
C LEU A 185 1.62 17.01 3.98
N TRP A 186 1.21 17.90 4.86
CA TRP A 186 0.64 17.50 6.15
C TRP A 186 -0.76 16.93 5.95
N ASP A 187 -0.99 15.72 6.45
CA ASP A 187 -2.21 14.92 6.25
C ASP A 187 -2.71 14.36 7.61
N GLY A 188 -3.66 13.45 7.56
CA GLY A 188 -4.20 12.77 8.73
C GLY A 188 -5.02 13.69 9.62
N GLU A 189 -4.75 13.67 10.92
CA GLU A 189 -5.50 14.45 11.90
C GLU A 189 -5.42 15.97 11.67
N TRP A 190 -4.29 16.43 11.13
CA TRP A 190 -4.15 17.85 10.77
C TRP A 190 -5.11 18.27 9.66
N GLU A 191 -5.23 17.51 8.60
CA GLU A 191 -6.12 17.85 7.48
C GLU A 191 -7.57 17.97 7.95
N ILE A 192 -8.03 17.00 8.75
CA ILE A 192 -9.38 16.99 9.33
C ILE A 192 -9.57 18.21 10.22
N THR A 193 -8.62 18.50 11.08
CA THR A 193 -8.65 19.66 11.99
C THR A 193 -8.72 20.96 11.20
N TYR A 194 -7.86 21.14 10.21
CA TYR A 194 -7.82 22.34 9.39
C TYR A 194 -9.16 22.59 8.67
N VAL A 195 -9.68 21.56 7.97
CA VAL A 195 -10.94 21.66 7.22
C VAL A 195 -12.10 21.98 8.17
N THR A 196 -12.17 21.30 9.31
CA THR A 196 -13.23 21.51 10.30
C THR A 196 -13.20 22.94 10.86
N PHE A 197 -12.05 23.42 11.29
CA PHE A 197 -11.95 24.79 11.84
C PHE A 197 -12.20 25.88 10.79
N ARG A 198 -11.74 25.67 9.56
CA ARG A 198 -12.03 26.59 8.46
C ARG A 198 -13.53 26.70 8.18
N ASP A 199 -14.20 25.57 8.02
CA ASP A 199 -15.60 25.55 7.62
C ASP A 199 -16.52 25.99 8.78
N MET A 200 -16.24 25.54 9.99
CA MET A 200 -16.94 25.96 11.20
C MET A 200 -16.72 27.47 11.47
N GLY A 201 -15.48 27.94 11.33
CA GLY A 201 -15.15 29.37 11.49
C GLY A 201 -15.86 30.24 10.46
N ALA A 202 -15.94 29.81 9.20
CA ALA A 202 -16.68 30.53 8.16
C ALA A 202 -18.19 30.57 8.46
N ALA A 203 -18.78 29.45 8.88
CA ALA A 203 -20.18 29.37 9.27
C ALA A 203 -20.49 30.26 10.49
N PHE A 204 -19.62 30.25 11.49
CA PHE A 204 -19.74 31.09 12.67
C PHE A 204 -19.63 32.58 12.34
N GLY A 205 -18.68 32.96 11.48
CA GLY A 205 -18.56 34.35 10.99
C GLY A 205 -19.80 34.79 10.26
N ALA A 206 -20.36 33.95 9.38
CA ALA A 206 -21.63 34.27 8.70
C ALA A 206 -22.81 34.43 9.68
N ALA A 207 -22.88 33.58 10.70
CA ALA A 207 -23.92 33.66 11.73
C ALA A 207 -23.82 34.95 12.56
N ILE A 208 -22.62 35.34 13.00
CA ILE A 208 -22.40 36.62 13.72
C ILE A 208 -22.79 37.80 12.86
N LEU A 209 -22.39 37.79 11.59
CA LEU A 209 -22.74 38.86 10.66
C LEU A 209 -24.25 38.95 10.46
N GLY A 210 -24.94 37.80 10.34
CA GLY A 210 -26.40 37.75 10.27
C GLY A 210 -27.09 38.32 11.52
N ILE A 211 -26.60 37.91 12.70
CA ILE A 211 -27.10 38.42 13.99
C ILE A 211 -26.88 39.95 14.08
N TYR A 212 -25.68 40.40 13.72
CA TYR A 212 -25.38 41.83 13.72
C TYR A 212 -26.35 42.62 12.84
N VAL A 213 -26.58 42.17 11.61
CA VAL A 213 -27.53 42.81 10.69
C VAL A 213 -28.95 42.85 11.27
N LEU A 214 -29.41 41.76 11.88
CA LEU A 214 -30.73 41.70 12.51
C LEU A 214 -30.85 42.63 13.70
N VAL A 215 -29.81 42.74 14.54
CA VAL A 215 -29.79 43.65 15.69
C VAL A 215 -29.81 45.10 15.23
N VAL A 216 -29.00 45.47 14.23
CA VAL A 216 -29.01 46.83 13.66
C VAL A 216 -30.35 47.14 13.04
N ALA A 217 -30.96 46.22 12.30
CA ALA A 217 -32.30 46.42 11.72
C ALA A 217 -33.38 46.58 12.78
N GLN A 218 -33.29 45.86 13.92
CA GLN A 218 -34.28 45.91 15.00
C GLN A 218 -34.17 47.21 15.82
N PHE A 219 -32.96 47.64 16.11
CA PHE A 219 -32.73 48.78 16.99
C PHE A 219 -32.47 50.13 16.27
N GLY A 220 -32.25 50.07 14.94
CA GLY A 220 -32.00 51.27 14.12
C GLY A 220 -30.73 52.03 14.49
N SER A 221 -29.77 51.34 15.16
CA SER A 221 -28.49 51.92 15.60
C SER A 221 -27.36 50.94 15.34
N PHE A 222 -26.17 51.46 14.98
CA PHE A 222 -24.94 50.72 14.84
C PHE A 222 -24.23 50.54 16.17
#